data_3ec5648e9a338dbeb4a0b3b216390e68
#
_entry.id   3ec5648e9a338dbeb4a0b3b216390e68
#
_cell.length_a   1.000
_cell.length_b   1.000
_cell.length_c   1.000
_cell.angle_alpha   90.00
_cell.angle_beta   90.00
_cell.angle_gamma   90.00
#
_symmetry.space_group_name_H-M   'P 1'
#
loop_
_entity.id
_entity.type
_entity.pdbx_description
1 polymer ?
#
loop_
_entity_poly.entity_id
_entity_poly.type
_entity_poly.pdbx_seq_one_letter_code
_entity_poly.pdbx_strand_id
1 'polypeptide(L)'
;MRKFISLIILFCGIFCTPLARAELHVDIVAGGVDPIAIAVQKFEVVGNVPSKDAKILREVVENDLKKTGLFRIVNHDAFPEYVKMNEMPNFKNWAAIKVQALVQAKVKLESKNNYKLDFYLWDVNGQEQIEAQSLVASKKSMRRLAHIMADAIYERLTGEVGYFDTQIVFIAETGTVTERTKRMAIMDQDGYGMRYLSDKNTFVMSPHFSPNMSTVVFLSYRNNDPMVWALDLENGNQTKLGNFGGMSFAPRFSPDGTRVALSLVKDGVTNIYEYDIASKSLKQLTFGNHIDTSPSYSPDGKFMAYNSDSSGSQQIHILDLQSGKQKRISFGAGRYATPAWSPDGQFIAFTKIADDTFYIGIMNPEGRHEKILAGGWYMEAPSWAPGSRRLVYYETERSEDDEERISHIRSVDITGQNLYDIELPDGLNGTEPTWSPKIP
;
A
#
# COMPACT_ATOMS: atom_id res chain seq x y z
N MET A 1 29.48 -27.64 76.57
CA MET A 1 30.12 -27.66 75.26
C MET A 1 29.24 -28.48 74.34
N ARG A 2 28.39 -27.84 73.54
CA ARG A 2 27.51 -28.46 72.49
C ARG A 2 28.02 -27.99 71.14
N LYS A 3 28.52 -28.93 70.32
CA LYS A 3 28.98 -28.70 68.96
C LYS A 3 27.77 -28.66 68.04
N PHE A 4 27.52 -27.55 67.36
CA PHE A 4 26.58 -27.44 66.22
C PHE A 4 27.34 -27.87 64.96
N ILE A 5 26.81 -28.92 64.30
CA ILE A 5 27.22 -29.32 62.97
C ILE A 5 26.25 -28.66 61.99
N SER A 6 26.75 -27.67 61.20
CA SER A 6 25.98 -27.06 60.10
C SER A 6 26.09 -27.94 58.86
N LEU A 7 24.95 -28.46 58.43
CA LEU A 7 24.79 -29.23 57.19
C LEU A 7 24.54 -28.20 56.06
N ILE A 8 25.51 -28.04 55.16
CA ILE A 8 25.34 -27.24 53.93
C ILE A 8 24.73 -28.12 52.87
N ILE A 9 23.43 -27.90 52.56
CA ILE A 9 22.75 -28.53 51.41
C ILE A 9 23.07 -27.69 50.18
N LEU A 10 23.90 -28.21 49.28
CA LEU A 10 24.21 -27.66 47.99
C LEU A 10 23.02 -27.92 47.04
N PHE A 11 22.20 -26.90 46.79
CA PHE A 11 21.08 -26.97 45.83
C PHE A 11 21.64 -26.76 44.42
N CYS A 12 21.88 -27.85 43.70
CA CYS A 12 22.22 -27.82 42.27
C CYS A 12 20.97 -27.48 41.46
N GLY A 13 20.68 -26.20 41.26
CA GLY A 13 19.62 -25.75 40.36
C GLY A 13 20.05 -26.03 38.92
N ILE A 14 19.43 -27.00 38.29
CA ILE A 14 19.50 -27.21 36.83
C ILE A 14 18.77 -26.03 36.18
N PHE A 15 19.52 -25.01 35.79
CA PHE A 15 18.99 -23.99 34.88
C PHE A 15 18.77 -24.63 33.50
N CYS A 16 17.57 -25.07 33.25
CA CYS A 16 17.10 -25.39 31.91
C CYS A 16 16.91 -24.05 31.17
N THR A 17 17.98 -23.56 30.55
CA THR A 17 17.85 -22.43 29.60
C THR A 17 17.01 -22.95 28.44
N PRO A 18 15.86 -22.33 28.11
CA PRO A 18 15.18 -22.65 26.87
C PRO A 18 16.18 -22.35 25.75
N LEU A 19 16.50 -23.35 24.93
CA LEU A 19 17.17 -23.13 23.65
C LEU A 19 16.29 -22.17 22.87
N ALA A 20 16.73 -20.92 22.74
CA ALA A 20 16.13 -19.97 21.81
C ALA A 20 16.31 -20.58 20.42
N ARG A 21 15.24 -21.21 19.89
CA ARG A 21 15.19 -21.58 18.49
C ARG A 21 15.16 -20.27 17.70
N ALA A 22 16.06 -20.13 16.77
CA ALA A 22 16.01 -19.02 15.81
C ALA A 22 14.75 -19.22 14.98
N GLU A 23 13.76 -18.37 15.20
CA GLU A 23 12.55 -18.31 14.40
C GLU A 23 12.93 -17.81 13.00
N LEU A 24 12.38 -18.42 11.93
CA LEU A 24 12.63 -17.98 10.56
C LEU A 24 12.04 -16.57 10.38
N HIS A 25 12.91 -15.58 10.24
CA HIS A 25 12.53 -14.18 10.08
C HIS A 25 13.41 -13.50 9.03
N VAL A 26 12.85 -12.52 8.29
CA VAL A 26 13.63 -11.69 7.38
C VAL A 26 14.30 -10.57 8.16
N ASP A 27 15.60 -10.59 8.30
CA ASP A 27 16.34 -9.46 8.81
C ASP A 27 16.49 -8.39 7.72
N ILE A 28 15.73 -7.31 7.85
CA ILE A 28 15.79 -6.17 6.94
C ILE A 28 16.93 -5.26 7.40
N VAL A 29 18.14 -5.53 6.94
CA VAL A 29 19.32 -4.71 7.25
C VAL A 29 19.55 -3.69 6.12
N ALA A 30 19.94 -2.48 6.49
CA ALA A 30 20.34 -1.44 5.54
C ALA A 30 21.58 -1.90 4.74
N GLY A 31 21.40 -2.46 3.54
CA GLY A 31 22.53 -2.86 2.69
C GLY A 31 22.30 -4.06 1.78
N GLY A 32 21.22 -4.77 1.95
CA GLY A 32 20.83 -5.93 1.12
C GLY A 32 20.19 -7.01 1.96
N VAL A 33 19.03 -7.49 1.52
CA VAL A 33 18.33 -8.62 2.13
C VAL A 33 18.73 -9.86 1.35
N ASP A 34 19.16 -10.92 2.04
CA ASP A 34 19.21 -12.25 1.40
C ASP A 34 17.78 -12.81 1.35
N PRO A 35 17.15 -12.90 0.17
CA PRO A 35 15.74 -13.26 0.09
C PRO A 35 15.49 -14.67 0.59
N ILE A 36 14.46 -14.86 1.44
CA ILE A 36 14.03 -16.19 1.91
C ILE A 36 13.67 -17.06 0.71
N ALA A 37 14.33 -18.21 0.61
CA ALA A 37 13.99 -19.21 -0.40
C ALA A 37 12.71 -19.94 0.00
N ILE A 38 11.60 -19.59 -0.68
CA ILE A 38 10.28 -20.15 -0.43
C ILE A 38 9.82 -21.08 -1.56
N ALA A 39 9.33 -22.25 -1.21
CA ALA A 39 8.73 -23.21 -2.12
C ALA A 39 7.20 -23.19 -1.95
N VAL A 40 6.47 -22.87 -3.01
CA VAL A 40 5.01 -22.92 -3.04
C VAL A 40 4.59 -24.13 -3.87
N GLN A 41 4.12 -25.17 -3.22
CA GLN A 41 3.73 -26.41 -3.91
C GLN A 41 2.47 -26.21 -4.76
N LYS A 42 2.26 -27.14 -5.71
CA LYS A 42 0.99 -27.22 -6.42
C LYS A 42 -0.14 -27.41 -5.40
N PHE A 43 -1.19 -26.59 -5.49
CA PHE A 43 -2.34 -26.69 -4.57
C PHE A 43 -3.11 -27.97 -4.83
N GLU A 44 -3.42 -28.69 -3.76
CA GLU A 44 -4.26 -29.88 -3.77
C GLU A 44 -5.70 -29.48 -4.12
N VAL A 45 -6.30 -30.20 -5.06
CA VAL A 45 -7.69 -29.96 -5.48
C VAL A 45 -8.59 -31.04 -4.92
N VAL A 46 -9.65 -30.63 -4.21
CA VAL A 46 -10.65 -31.56 -3.66
C VAL A 46 -12.02 -31.30 -4.27
N GLY A 47 -12.64 -32.35 -4.81
CA GLY A 47 -13.94 -32.27 -5.47
C GLY A 47 -13.87 -31.57 -6.85
N ASN A 48 -14.92 -30.85 -7.22
CA ASN A 48 -15.08 -30.27 -8.55
C ASN A 48 -14.51 -28.86 -8.70
N VAL A 49 -13.32 -28.59 -8.15
CA VAL A 49 -12.59 -27.34 -8.39
C VAL A 49 -11.81 -27.47 -9.70
N PRO A 50 -11.91 -26.56 -10.65
CA PRO A 50 -11.08 -26.58 -11.85
C PRO A 50 -9.59 -26.47 -11.50
N SER A 51 -8.75 -27.33 -12.06
CA SER A 51 -7.29 -27.28 -11.84
C SER A 51 -6.68 -25.93 -12.26
N LYS A 52 -7.30 -25.24 -13.23
CA LYS A 52 -6.94 -23.90 -13.65
C LYS A 52 -7.07 -22.90 -12.50
N ASP A 53 -8.13 -22.97 -11.69
CA ASP A 53 -8.36 -22.04 -10.59
C ASP A 53 -7.30 -22.22 -9.49
N ALA A 54 -6.98 -23.49 -9.15
CA ALA A 54 -5.90 -23.79 -8.20
C ALA A 54 -4.53 -23.31 -8.69
N LYS A 55 -4.27 -23.39 -10.00
CA LYS A 55 -3.05 -22.86 -10.62
C LYS A 55 -2.98 -21.33 -10.49
N ILE A 56 -4.07 -20.62 -10.82
CA ILE A 56 -4.16 -19.16 -10.70
C ILE A 56 -3.89 -18.73 -9.25
N LEU A 57 -4.53 -19.38 -8.27
CA LEU A 57 -4.33 -19.05 -6.86
C LEU A 57 -2.86 -19.15 -6.45
N ARG A 58 -2.17 -20.24 -6.85
CA ARG A 58 -0.74 -20.40 -6.58
C ARG A 58 0.11 -19.33 -7.24
N GLU A 59 -0.11 -19.06 -8.52
CA GLU A 59 0.64 -18.05 -9.29
C GLU A 59 0.49 -16.66 -8.69
N VAL A 60 -0.70 -16.30 -8.17
CA VAL A 60 -0.91 -15.03 -7.46
C VAL A 60 -0.07 -14.96 -6.19
N VAL A 61 -0.09 -16.00 -5.33
CA VAL A 61 0.74 -16.04 -4.12
C VAL A 61 2.22 -15.89 -4.45
N GLU A 62 2.71 -16.63 -5.45
CA GLU A 62 4.11 -16.58 -5.88
C GLU A 62 4.50 -15.18 -6.39
N ASN A 63 3.64 -14.55 -7.18
CA ASN A 63 3.89 -13.22 -7.73
C ASN A 63 3.88 -12.14 -6.64
N ASP A 64 2.91 -12.18 -5.72
CA ASP A 64 2.83 -11.27 -4.59
C ASP A 64 4.12 -11.31 -3.76
N LEU A 65 4.51 -12.50 -3.31
CA LEU A 65 5.72 -12.68 -2.52
C LEU A 65 6.99 -12.27 -3.28
N LYS A 66 7.11 -12.66 -4.56
CA LYS A 66 8.26 -12.33 -5.41
C LYS A 66 8.45 -10.82 -5.58
N LYS A 67 7.35 -10.07 -5.81
CA LYS A 67 7.39 -8.61 -6.04
C LYS A 67 7.89 -7.82 -4.83
N THR A 68 7.87 -8.41 -3.63
CA THR A 68 8.44 -7.75 -2.44
C THR A 68 9.96 -7.63 -2.49
N GLY A 69 10.65 -8.53 -3.24
CA GLY A 69 12.11 -8.69 -3.21
C GLY A 69 12.64 -9.37 -1.94
N LEU A 70 11.77 -9.71 -0.98
CA LEU A 70 12.13 -10.40 0.26
C LEU A 70 12.09 -11.92 0.12
N PHE A 71 11.49 -12.43 -0.95
CA PHE A 71 11.33 -13.85 -1.20
C PHE A 71 11.87 -14.25 -2.58
N ARG A 72 12.56 -15.36 -2.60
CA ARG A 72 13.01 -16.03 -3.82
C ARG A 72 12.18 -17.30 -4.02
N ILE A 73 11.30 -17.26 -5.02
CA ILE A 73 10.48 -18.44 -5.37
C ILE A 73 11.37 -19.52 -5.95
N VAL A 74 11.33 -20.70 -5.35
CA VAL A 74 12.12 -21.86 -5.79
C VAL A 74 11.44 -22.52 -6.98
N ASN A 75 12.22 -22.84 -8.02
CA ASN A 75 11.70 -23.49 -9.23
C ASN A 75 11.03 -24.84 -8.89
N HIS A 76 9.83 -25.05 -9.38
CA HIS A 76 9.03 -26.26 -9.14
C HIS A 76 9.74 -27.56 -9.60
N ASP A 77 10.54 -27.49 -10.67
CA ASP A 77 11.30 -28.64 -11.19
C ASP A 77 12.39 -29.13 -10.22
N ALA A 78 12.77 -28.30 -9.25
CA ALA A 78 13.74 -28.65 -8.23
C ALA A 78 13.11 -29.34 -7.00
N PHE A 79 11.78 -29.42 -6.92
CA PHE A 79 11.12 -29.97 -5.74
C PHE A 79 11.41 -31.46 -5.58
N PRO A 80 11.88 -31.89 -4.42
CA PRO A 80 12.26 -33.30 -4.19
C PRO A 80 11.05 -34.23 -4.08
N GLU A 81 9.90 -33.68 -3.72
CA GLU A 81 8.66 -34.41 -3.46
C GLU A 81 7.45 -33.51 -3.57
N TYR A 82 6.27 -34.10 -3.72
CA TYR A 82 4.99 -33.46 -3.52
C TYR A 82 4.38 -33.99 -2.19
N VAL A 83 4.14 -33.09 -1.23
CA VAL A 83 3.64 -33.43 0.09
C VAL A 83 2.17 -33.02 0.20
N LYS A 84 1.28 -33.96 0.53
CA LYS A 84 -0.13 -33.66 0.73
C LYS A 84 -0.36 -32.90 2.03
N MET A 85 -1.47 -32.16 2.10
CA MET A 85 -1.82 -31.31 3.25
C MET A 85 -1.87 -32.04 4.61
N ASN A 86 -2.08 -33.35 4.64
CA ASN A 86 -2.12 -34.17 5.86
C ASN A 86 -0.80 -34.91 6.14
N GLU A 87 0.22 -34.69 5.36
CA GLU A 87 1.53 -35.33 5.48
C GLU A 87 2.58 -34.31 5.92
N MET A 88 3.50 -34.76 6.76
CA MET A 88 4.65 -33.95 7.19
C MET A 88 5.73 -33.97 6.11
N PRO A 89 6.31 -32.83 5.74
CA PRO A 89 7.40 -32.76 4.78
C PRO A 89 8.64 -33.51 5.27
N ASN A 90 9.41 -34.12 4.34
CA ASN A 90 10.75 -34.54 4.66
C ASN A 90 11.69 -33.34 4.63
N PHE A 91 11.83 -32.65 5.76
CA PHE A 91 12.60 -31.40 5.87
C PHE A 91 14.05 -31.52 5.38
N LYS A 92 14.68 -32.69 5.52
CA LYS A 92 16.05 -32.91 5.03
C LYS A 92 16.15 -32.78 3.49
N ASN A 93 15.13 -33.26 2.77
CA ASN A 93 15.11 -33.15 1.31
C ASN A 93 14.93 -31.71 0.86
N TRP A 94 14.06 -30.94 1.53
CA TRP A 94 13.85 -29.51 1.25
C TRP A 94 15.05 -28.66 1.63
N ALA A 95 15.68 -28.93 2.77
CA ALA A 95 16.92 -28.24 3.18
C ALA A 95 18.08 -28.50 2.21
N ALA A 96 18.17 -29.70 1.61
CA ALA A 96 19.21 -30.05 0.64
C ALA A 96 19.18 -29.15 -0.60
N ILE A 97 18.01 -28.65 -1.00
CA ILE A 97 17.83 -27.69 -2.10
C ILE A 97 17.73 -26.23 -1.60
N LYS A 98 18.14 -25.99 -0.35
CA LYS A 98 18.19 -24.67 0.30
C LYS A 98 16.83 -23.94 0.39
N VAL A 99 15.72 -24.67 0.48
CA VAL A 99 14.42 -24.12 0.83
C VAL A 99 14.39 -23.81 2.31
N GLN A 100 13.95 -22.61 2.68
CA GLN A 100 13.81 -22.15 4.05
C GLN A 100 12.34 -22.19 4.51
N ALA A 101 11.42 -21.83 3.62
CA ALA A 101 9.99 -21.88 3.87
C ALA A 101 9.27 -22.73 2.82
N LEU A 102 8.33 -23.58 3.28
CA LEU A 102 7.54 -24.43 2.38
C LEU A 102 6.05 -24.16 2.61
N VAL A 103 5.33 -23.94 1.53
CA VAL A 103 3.89 -23.70 1.52
C VAL A 103 3.18 -24.90 0.91
N GLN A 104 2.24 -25.46 1.68
CA GLN A 104 1.25 -26.44 1.24
C GLN A 104 -0.12 -25.80 1.25
N ALA A 105 -0.94 -26.05 0.24
CA ALA A 105 -2.30 -25.57 0.21
C ALA A 105 -3.25 -26.54 -0.47
N LYS A 106 -4.53 -26.46 -0.05
CA LYS A 106 -5.61 -27.25 -0.57
C LYS A 106 -6.82 -26.36 -0.86
N VAL A 107 -7.40 -26.49 -2.03
CA VAL A 107 -8.60 -25.77 -2.45
C VAL A 107 -9.76 -26.73 -2.67
N LYS A 108 -10.91 -26.38 -2.11
CA LYS A 108 -12.17 -27.14 -2.27
C LYS A 108 -13.37 -26.20 -2.44
N LEU A 109 -14.49 -26.76 -2.87
CA LEU A 109 -15.77 -26.07 -2.84
C LEU A 109 -16.33 -26.14 -1.41
N GLU A 110 -16.51 -24.99 -0.77
CA GLU A 110 -17.24 -24.90 0.50
C GLU A 110 -18.76 -24.89 0.26
N SER A 111 -19.18 -24.26 -0.85
CA SER A 111 -20.56 -24.23 -1.35
C SER A 111 -20.57 -24.12 -2.87
N LYS A 112 -21.76 -24.09 -3.49
CA LYS A 112 -21.91 -23.91 -4.95
C LYS A 112 -21.14 -22.70 -5.48
N ASN A 113 -21.03 -21.62 -4.70
CA ASN A 113 -20.49 -20.33 -5.13
C ASN A 113 -19.20 -19.93 -4.39
N ASN A 114 -18.76 -20.68 -3.39
CA ASN A 114 -17.62 -20.31 -2.57
C ASN A 114 -16.52 -21.36 -2.65
N TYR A 115 -15.28 -20.89 -2.74
CA TYR A 115 -14.08 -21.69 -2.49
C TYR A 115 -13.64 -21.58 -1.04
N LYS A 116 -13.06 -22.66 -0.54
CA LYS A 116 -12.30 -22.70 0.69
C LYS A 116 -10.87 -23.09 0.35
N LEU A 117 -9.91 -22.27 0.83
CA LEU A 117 -8.48 -22.46 0.73
C LEU A 117 -7.92 -22.72 2.13
N ASP A 118 -7.41 -23.93 2.35
CA ASP A 118 -6.66 -24.28 3.56
C ASP A 118 -5.17 -24.26 3.20
N PHE A 119 -4.30 -23.66 4.03
CA PHE A 119 -2.86 -23.68 3.80
C PHE A 119 -2.05 -23.86 5.08
N TYR A 120 -0.83 -24.40 4.93
CA TYR A 120 0.20 -24.51 5.95
C TYR A 120 1.49 -23.86 5.46
N LEU A 121 2.16 -23.18 6.36
CA LEU A 121 3.51 -22.66 6.17
C LEU A 121 4.45 -23.38 7.14
N TRP A 122 5.52 -23.94 6.60
CA TRP A 122 6.53 -24.68 7.33
C TRP A 122 7.85 -23.94 7.35
N ASP A 123 8.48 -23.84 8.51
CA ASP A 123 9.91 -23.56 8.63
C ASP A 123 10.68 -24.85 8.39
N VAL A 124 11.43 -24.91 7.29
CA VAL A 124 12.21 -26.10 6.90
C VAL A 124 13.38 -26.34 7.85
N ASN A 125 14.04 -25.27 8.30
CA ASN A 125 15.19 -25.36 9.22
C ASN A 125 14.73 -25.69 10.66
N GLY A 126 13.68 -25.02 11.11
CA GLY A 126 13.03 -25.28 12.42
C GLY A 126 12.29 -26.63 12.47
N GLN A 127 11.98 -27.21 11.30
CA GLN A 127 11.22 -28.47 11.16
C GLN A 127 9.85 -28.41 11.83
N GLU A 128 9.17 -27.28 11.72
CA GLU A 128 7.88 -27.04 12.37
C GLU A 128 6.92 -26.26 11.48
N GLN A 129 5.63 -26.44 11.72
CA GLN A 129 4.59 -25.63 11.11
C GLN A 129 4.47 -24.32 11.86
N ILE A 130 4.68 -23.22 11.16
CA ILE A 130 4.67 -21.87 11.74
C ILE A 130 3.41 -21.08 11.46
N GLU A 131 2.58 -21.51 10.48
CA GLU A 131 1.29 -20.89 10.19
C GLU A 131 0.31 -21.92 9.63
N ALA A 132 -1.00 -21.75 9.95
CA ALA A 132 -2.09 -22.53 9.39
C ALA A 132 -3.37 -21.70 9.36
N GLN A 133 -3.96 -21.54 8.20
CA GLN A 133 -5.20 -20.80 8.04
C GLN A 133 -6.18 -21.49 7.10
N SER A 134 -7.46 -21.11 7.24
CA SER A 134 -8.57 -21.58 6.44
C SER A 134 -9.39 -20.37 5.97
N LEU A 135 -9.38 -20.11 4.68
CA LEU A 135 -9.95 -18.91 4.06
C LEU A 135 -11.15 -19.29 3.19
N VAL A 136 -12.18 -18.45 3.18
CA VAL A 136 -13.37 -18.64 2.34
C VAL A 136 -13.67 -17.37 1.57
N ALA A 137 -13.87 -17.48 0.25
CA ALA A 137 -14.35 -16.38 -0.58
C ALA A 137 -15.23 -16.88 -1.72
N SER A 138 -15.99 -15.96 -2.33
CA SER A 138 -16.77 -16.28 -3.51
C SER A 138 -15.87 -16.65 -4.70
N LYS A 139 -16.38 -17.50 -5.61
CA LYS A 139 -15.65 -17.81 -6.87
C LYS A 139 -15.28 -16.56 -7.68
N LYS A 140 -16.09 -15.51 -7.61
CA LYS A 140 -15.82 -14.24 -8.29
C LYS A 140 -14.64 -13.50 -7.68
N SER A 141 -14.44 -13.66 -6.38
CA SER A 141 -13.37 -13.02 -5.61
C SER A 141 -12.27 -14.02 -5.22
N MET A 142 -12.08 -15.10 -6.00
CA MET A 142 -11.13 -16.17 -5.61
C MET A 142 -9.70 -15.65 -5.46
N ARG A 143 -9.29 -14.66 -6.25
CA ARG A 143 -7.94 -14.08 -6.14
C ARG A 143 -7.66 -13.50 -4.76
N ARG A 144 -8.68 -12.94 -4.08
CA ARG A 144 -8.55 -12.49 -2.69
C ARG A 144 -8.05 -13.59 -1.75
N LEU A 145 -8.42 -14.86 -1.97
CA LEU A 145 -7.88 -15.97 -1.16
C LEU A 145 -6.37 -16.06 -1.26
N ALA A 146 -5.83 -15.85 -2.47
CA ALA A 146 -4.40 -15.87 -2.70
C ALA A 146 -3.70 -14.65 -2.09
N HIS A 147 -4.25 -13.45 -2.25
CA HIS A 147 -3.72 -12.22 -1.65
C HIS A 147 -3.73 -12.27 -0.12
N ILE A 148 -4.83 -12.73 0.51
CA ILE A 148 -4.91 -12.92 1.97
C ILE A 148 -3.90 -13.97 2.45
N MET A 149 -3.74 -15.08 1.69
CA MET A 149 -2.73 -16.09 1.99
C MET A 149 -1.30 -15.51 1.89
N ALA A 150 -1.03 -14.73 0.85
CA ALA A 150 0.26 -14.05 0.68
C ALA A 150 0.52 -13.05 1.81
N ASP A 151 -0.50 -12.29 2.23
CA ASP A 151 -0.43 -11.38 3.40
C ASP A 151 -0.05 -12.15 4.67
N ALA A 152 -0.73 -13.27 4.95
CA ALA A 152 -0.46 -14.09 6.14
C ALA A 152 0.97 -14.66 6.13
N ILE A 153 1.45 -15.14 4.97
CA ILE A 153 2.83 -15.62 4.81
C ILE A 153 3.83 -14.49 5.01
N TYR A 154 3.56 -13.33 4.40
CA TYR A 154 4.40 -12.15 4.50
C TYR A 154 4.50 -11.67 5.96
N GLU A 155 3.36 -11.47 6.63
CA GLU A 155 3.29 -11.02 8.02
C GLU A 155 4.00 -11.99 8.97
N ARG A 156 3.82 -13.31 8.75
CA ARG A 156 4.45 -14.34 9.58
C ARG A 156 5.98 -14.37 9.45
N LEU A 157 6.50 -14.12 8.24
CA LEU A 157 7.94 -14.21 7.96
C LEU A 157 8.69 -12.88 8.11
N THR A 158 7.99 -11.73 8.08
CA THR A 158 8.62 -10.41 8.17
C THR A 158 8.25 -9.63 9.41
N GLY A 159 7.14 -9.97 10.08
CA GLY A 159 6.56 -9.18 11.17
C GLY A 159 5.91 -7.86 10.70
N GLU A 160 5.92 -7.57 9.39
CA GLU A 160 5.33 -6.37 8.81
C GLU A 160 3.90 -6.63 8.34
N VAL A 161 3.06 -5.60 8.32
CA VAL A 161 1.68 -5.69 7.83
C VAL A 161 1.68 -5.96 6.32
N GLY A 162 0.98 -7.00 5.88
CA GLY A 162 0.78 -7.32 4.47
C GLY A 162 -0.07 -6.28 3.75
N TYR A 163 0.02 -6.25 2.41
CA TYR A 163 -0.63 -5.23 1.58
C TYR A 163 -1.18 -5.79 0.26
N PHE A 164 -1.26 -7.12 0.13
CA PHE A 164 -1.65 -7.75 -1.13
C PHE A 164 -3.17 -7.77 -1.33
N ASP A 165 -3.97 -7.97 -0.25
CA ASP A 165 -5.44 -7.87 -0.34
C ASP A 165 -5.90 -6.41 -0.31
N THR A 166 -5.48 -5.65 -1.34
CA THR A 166 -5.74 -4.22 -1.51
C THR A 166 -6.01 -3.87 -2.96
N GLN A 167 -6.46 -2.64 -3.20
CA GLN A 167 -6.74 -2.11 -4.53
C GLN A 167 -6.04 -0.76 -4.75
N ILE A 168 -5.93 -0.38 -6.01
CA ILE A 168 -5.45 0.94 -6.43
C ILE A 168 -6.56 1.60 -7.23
N VAL A 169 -6.97 2.81 -6.79
CA VAL A 169 -7.77 3.72 -7.60
C VAL A 169 -6.83 4.70 -8.29
N PHE A 170 -7.09 4.99 -9.55
CA PHE A 170 -6.23 5.85 -10.36
C PHE A 170 -7.01 6.56 -11.47
N ILE A 171 -6.39 7.50 -12.15
CA ILE A 171 -6.91 8.13 -13.34
C ILE A 171 -6.36 7.41 -14.57
N ALA A 172 -7.24 6.73 -15.26
CA ALA A 172 -6.98 6.06 -16.53
C ALA A 172 -7.12 7.08 -17.66
N GLU A 173 -6.06 7.29 -18.42
CA GLU A 173 -6.00 8.26 -19.52
C GLU A 173 -5.86 7.55 -20.87
N THR A 174 -6.65 7.96 -21.86
CA THR A 174 -6.58 7.48 -23.24
C THR A 174 -6.70 8.63 -24.22
N GLY A 175 -6.25 8.43 -25.45
CA GLY A 175 -6.25 9.47 -26.50
C GLY A 175 -4.97 10.28 -26.56
N THR A 176 -4.89 11.17 -27.55
CA THR A 176 -3.74 12.07 -27.76
C THR A 176 -3.69 13.18 -26.71
N VAL A 177 -2.62 13.97 -26.69
CA VAL A 177 -2.46 15.12 -25.77
C VAL A 177 -3.63 16.11 -25.90
N THR A 178 -4.15 16.31 -27.12
CA THR A 178 -5.22 17.28 -27.42
C THR A 178 -6.62 16.73 -27.23
N GLU A 179 -6.80 15.40 -27.28
CA GLU A 179 -8.12 14.71 -27.15
C GLU A 179 -8.09 13.66 -26.02
N ARG A 180 -7.52 14.04 -24.91
CA ARG A 180 -7.34 13.12 -23.78
C ARG A 180 -8.61 12.93 -22.98
N THR A 181 -8.99 11.68 -22.81
CA THR A 181 -10.07 11.26 -21.92
C THR A 181 -9.48 10.79 -20.60
N LYS A 182 -9.98 11.34 -19.49
CA LYS A 182 -9.59 10.95 -18.13
C LYS A 182 -10.76 10.29 -17.41
N ARG A 183 -10.56 9.07 -16.91
CA ARG A 183 -11.59 8.32 -16.20
C ARG A 183 -11.01 7.76 -14.91
N MET A 184 -11.79 7.80 -13.84
CA MET A 184 -11.43 7.08 -12.63
C MET A 184 -11.58 5.58 -12.86
N ALA A 185 -10.58 4.81 -12.51
CA ALA A 185 -10.55 3.35 -12.59
C ALA A 185 -10.03 2.76 -11.28
N ILE A 186 -10.33 1.49 -11.03
CA ILE A 186 -9.86 0.72 -9.88
C ILE A 186 -9.39 -0.66 -10.36
N MET A 187 -8.36 -1.21 -9.72
CA MET A 187 -7.78 -2.52 -9.99
C MET A 187 -7.24 -3.13 -8.71
N ASP A 188 -6.97 -4.43 -8.69
CA ASP A 188 -6.20 -5.06 -7.62
C ASP A 188 -4.76 -4.50 -7.63
N GLN A 189 -4.05 -4.56 -6.51
CA GLN A 189 -2.71 -3.96 -6.38
C GLN A 189 -1.68 -4.51 -7.40
N ASP A 190 -1.93 -5.66 -7.99
CA ASP A 190 -1.08 -6.29 -9.00
C ASP A 190 -1.45 -5.93 -10.46
N GLY A 191 -2.47 -5.07 -10.66
CA GLY A 191 -2.98 -4.62 -11.95
C GLY A 191 -4.18 -5.42 -12.47
N TYR A 192 -4.57 -6.49 -11.78
CA TYR A 192 -5.66 -7.35 -12.26
C TYR A 192 -7.05 -6.74 -12.03
N GLY A 193 -8.00 -7.11 -12.90
CA GLY A 193 -9.42 -6.81 -12.70
C GLY A 193 -9.80 -5.34 -12.84
N MET A 194 -9.02 -4.56 -13.58
CA MET A 194 -9.28 -3.14 -13.82
C MET A 194 -10.71 -2.90 -14.32
N ARG A 195 -11.39 -1.94 -13.69
CA ARG A 195 -12.71 -1.47 -14.11
C ARG A 195 -12.84 0.03 -13.93
N TYR A 196 -13.61 0.67 -14.78
CA TYR A 196 -13.90 2.09 -14.66
C TYR A 196 -14.95 2.37 -13.58
N LEU A 197 -14.72 3.45 -12.84
CA LEU A 197 -15.61 3.97 -11.80
C LEU A 197 -16.36 5.25 -12.25
N SER A 198 -15.89 5.90 -13.33
CA SER A 198 -16.54 7.07 -13.92
C SER A 198 -16.81 6.89 -15.40
N ASP A 199 -17.76 7.66 -15.93
CA ASP A 199 -17.98 7.75 -17.38
C ASP A 199 -16.86 8.52 -18.10
N LYS A 200 -16.86 8.49 -19.43
CA LYS A 200 -15.85 9.15 -20.26
C LYS A 200 -16.09 10.65 -20.48
N ASN A 201 -17.24 11.17 -20.07
CA ASN A 201 -17.64 12.55 -20.37
C ASN A 201 -17.34 13.51 -19.19
N THR A 202 -16.92 12.96 -18.07
CA THR A 202 -16.65 13.72 -16.85
C THR A 202 -15.14 13.72 -16.56
N PHE A 203 -14.52 14.88 -16.61
CA PHE A 203 -13.12 15.03 -16.22
C PHE A 203 -12.99 14.87 -14.70
N VAL A 204 -12.15 13.95 -14.27
CA VAL A 204 -11.94 13.57 -12.85
C VAL A 204 -10.46 13.54 -12.50
N MET A 205 -10.12 13.86 -11.23
CA MET A 205 -8.74 13.89 -10.72
C MET A 205 -8.72 13.58 -9.21
N SER A 206 -7.54 13.30 -8.69
CA SER A 206 -7.21 13.19 -7.26
C SER A 206 -8.14 12.26 -6.47
N PRO A 207 -8.31 11.00 -6.91
CA PRO A 207 -9.16 10.04 -6.20
C PRO A 207 -8.50 9.59 -4.90
N HIS A 208 -9.28 9.50 -3.80
CA HIS A 208 -8.81 8.99 -2.50
C HIS A 208 -9.87 8.14 -1.81
N PHE A 209 -9.45 6.98 -1.29
CA PHE A 209 -10.31 6.09 -0.53
C PHE A 209 -10.66 6.66 0.85
N SER A 210 -11.87 6.34 1.32
CA SER A 210 -12.21 6.40 2.74
C SER A 210 -11.48 5.29 3.53
N PRO A 211 -11.21 5.48 4.84
CA PRO A 211 -10.52 4.48 5.66
C PRO A 211 -11.20 3.11 5.70
N ASN A 212 -12.51 3.05 5.53
CA ASN A 212 -13.31 1.83 5.50
C ASN A 212 -13.56 1.27 4.09
N MET A 213 -12.91 1.82 3.07
CA MET A 213 -13.06 1.45 1.66
C MET A 213 -14.49 1.53 1.08
N SER A 214 -15.44 2.19 1.74
CA SER A 214 -16.80 2.30 1.20
C SER A 214 -16.94 3.41 0.17
N THR A 215 -16.05 4.40 0.18
CA THR A 215 -16.21 5.64 -0.58
C THR A 215 -14.87 6.08 -1.18
N VAL A 216 -14.92 6.69 -2.37
CA VAL A 216 -13.81 7.43 -2.97
C VAL A 216 -14.21 8.88 -3.11
N VAL A 217 -13.41 9.82 -2.56
CA VAL A 217 -13.56 11.25 -2.84
C VAL A 217 -12.64 11.63 -3.99
N PHE A 218 -13.07 12.56 -4.82
CA PHE A 218 -12.34 12.98 -6.02
C PHE A 218 -12.75 14.37 -6.48
N LEU A 219 -11.90 15.03 -7.25
CA LEU A 219 -12.23 16.25 -7.97
C LEU A 219 -12.96 15.90 -9.27
N SER A 220 -14.06 16.59 -9.56
CA SER A 220 -14.79 16.49 -10.83
C SER A 220 -15.14 17.83 -11.40
N TYR A 221 -14.97 17.98 -12.73
CA TYR A 221 -15.29 19.19 -13.51
C TYR A 221 -16.66 19.07 -14.19
N ARG A 222 -17.70 18.75 -13.45
CA ARG A 222 -19.06 18.70 -13.99
C ARG A 222 -19.58 20.12 -14.26
N ASN A 223 -20.07 20.33 -15.50
CA ASN A 223 -20.57 21.63 -15.95
C ASN A 223 -19.54 22.76 -15.81
N ASN A 224 -18.25 22.45 -15.99
CA ASN A 224 -17.13 23.38 -15.79
C ASN A 224 -17.03 23.95 -14.37
N ASP A 225 -17.63 23.28 -13.37
CA ASP A 225 -17.56 23.63 -11.95
C ASP A 225 -16.68 22.61 -11.21
N PRO A 226 -15.38 22.93 -10.95
CA PRO A 226 -14.46 22.00 -10.28
C PRO A 226 -14.77 21.87 -8.80
N MET A 227 -15.36 20.76 -8.41
CA MET A 227 -15.80 20.48 -7.04
C MET A 227 -15.42 19.08 -6.60
N VAL A 228 -15.32 18.89 -5.28
CA VAL A 228 -15.12 17.58 -4.67
C VAL A 228 -16.43 16.80 -4.63
N TRP A 229 -16.34 15.55 -5.07
CA TRP A 229 -17.42 14.57 -5.10
C TRP A 229 -17.04 13.34 -4.28
N ALA A 230 -18.03 12.61 -3.81
CA ALA A 230 -17.90 11.30 -3.19
C ALA A 230 -18.61 10.25 -4.03
N LEU A 231 -17.94 9.14 -4.31
CA LEU A 231 -18.45 7.95 -4.98
C LEU A 231 -18.60 6.83 -3.95
N ASP A 232 -19.79 6.31 -3.78
CA ASP A 232 -20.05 5.07 -3.05
C ASP A 232 -19.64 3.87 -3.91
N LEU A 233 -18.70 3.06 -3.41
CA LEU A 233 -18.13 1.93 -4.16
C LEU A 233 -19.07 0.72 -4.25
N GLU A 234 -20.05 0.60 -3.35
CA GLU A 234 -21.00 -0.50 -3.34
C GLU A 234 -22.09 -0.33 -4.43
N ASN A 235 -22.69 0.86 -4.48
CA ASN A 235 -23.83 1.14 -5.33
C ASN A 235 -23.54 2.06 -6.53
N GLY A 236 -22.34 2.66 -6.58
CA GLY A 236 -21.90 3.55 -7.66
C GLY A 236 -22.51 4.97 -7.61
N ASN A 237 -23.23 5.31 -6.55
CA ASN A 237 -23.85 6.62 -6.41
C ASN A 237 -22.78 7.70 -6.17
N GLN A 238 -22.93 8.83 -6.84
CA GLN A 238 -22.04 9.97 -6.73
C GLN A 238 -22.77 11.19 -6.16
N THR A 239 -22.22 11.78 -5.12
CA THR A 239 -22.78 12.95 -4.44
C THR A 239 -21.76 14.08 -4.36
N LYS A 240 -22.17 15.32 -4.61
CA LYS A 240 -21.35 16.50 -4.37
C LYS A 240 -21.11 16.65 -2.87
N LEU A 241 -19.86 16.79 -2.45
CA LEU A 241 -19.53 16.82 -1.02
C LEU A 241 -20.04 18.08 -0.31
N GLY A 242 -20.06 19.22 -1.01
CA GLY A 242 -20.56 20.50 -0.49
C GLY A 242 -20.60 21.58 -1.55
N ASN A 243 -21.08 22.75 -1.21
CA ASN A 243 -20.96 23.97 -2.00
C ASN A 243 -20.16 24.99 -1.21
N PHE A 244 -18.89 25.14 -1.56
CA PHE A 244 -17.91 25.88 -0.76
C PHE A 244 -17.70 27.34 -1.24
N GLY A 245 -18.37 27.74 -2.32
CA GLY A 245 -18.24 29.11 -2.87
C GLY A 245 -16.92 29.37 -3.58
N GLY A 246 -16.23 28.32 -4.05
CA GLY A 246 -14.97 28.39 -4.78
C GLY A 246 -14.52 27.03 -5.27
N MET A 247 -13.42 26.99 -6.04
CA MET A 247 -12.82 25.77 -6.54
C MET A 247 -12.23 24.95 -5.40
N SER A 248 -12.68 23.70 -5.21
CA SER A 248 -12.16 22.76 -4.20
C SER A 248 -11.46 21.58 -4.86
N PHE A 249 -10.30 21.16 -4.31
CA PHE A 249 -9.48 20.09 -4.88
C PHE A 249 -8.62 19.39 -3.81
N ALA A 250 -7.88 18.35 -4.22
CA ALA A 250 -7.00 17.53 -3.38
C ALA A 250 -7.67 17.02 -2.09
N PRO A 251 -8.84 16.34 -2.19
CA PRO A 251 -9.54 15.88 -1.00
C PRO A 251 -8.82 14.74 -0.31
N ARG A 252 -8.92 14.68 1.04
CA ARG A 252 -8.37 13.62 1.89
C ARG A 252 -9.30 13.35 3.06
N PHE A 253 -9.66 12.08 3.28
CA PHE A 253 -10.38 11.70 4.48
C PHE A 253 -9.53 11.86 5.74
N SER A 254 -10.16 12.21 6.85
CA SER A 254 -9.58 12.02 8.18
C SER A 254 -9.45 10.52 8.51
N PRO A 255 -8.54 10.11 9.41
CA PRO A 255 -8.34 8.69 9.74
C PRO A 255 -9.59 7.99 10.29
N ASP A 256 -10.49 8.72 10.94
CA ASP A 256 -11.78 8.24 11.41
C ASP A 256 -12.89 8.21 10.35
N GLY A 257 -12.62 8.75 9.15
CA GLY A 257 -13.56 8.81 8.03
C GLY A 257 -14.73 9.79 8.20
N THR A 258 -14.74 10.60 9.26
CA THR A 258 -15.86 11.52 9.56
C THR A 258 -15.73 12.87 8.87
N ARG A 259 -14.51 13.23 8.44
CA ARG A 259 -14.19 14.54 7.85
C ARG A 259 -13.40 14.38 6.57
N VAL A 260 -13.43 15.42 5.75
CA VAL A 260 -12.60 15.51 4.52
C VAL A 260 -11.86 16.84 4.54
N ALA A 261 -10.54 16.80 4.57
CA ALA A 261 -9.71 17.97 4.29
C ALA A 261 -9.63 18.21 2.78
N LEU A 262 -9.60 19.45 2.37
CA LEU A 262 -9.51 19.84 0.97
C LEU A 262 -8.81 21.21 0.84
N SER A 263 -8.23 21.44 -0.33
CA SER A 263 -7.77 22.77 -0.71
C SER A 263 -8.92 23.54 -1.34
N LEU A 264 -9.13 24.79 -0.91
CA LEU A 264 -10.21 25.63 -1.42
C LEU A 264 -9.66 26.99 -1.84
N VAL A 265 -9.91 27.35 -3.11
CA VAL A 265 -9.67 28.70 -3.63
C VAL A 265 -10.85 29.57 -3.29
N LYS A 266 -10.66 30.56 -2.44
CA LYS A 266 -11.67 31.53 -2.07
C LYS A 266 -11.07 32.93 -2.07
N ASP A 267 -11.74 33.88 -2.70
CA ASP A 267 -11.30 35.27 -2.82
C ASP A 267 -9.87 35.43 -3.37
N GLY A 268 -9.46 34.52 -4.29
CA GLY A 268 -8.15 34.50 -4.92
C GLY A 268 -7.03 33.89 -4.08
N VAL A 269 -7.33 33.35 -2.90
CA VAL A 269 -6.38 32.72 -1.99
C VAL A 269 -6.70 31.23 -1.86
N THR A 270 -5.67 30.39 -1.77
CA THR A 270 -5.82 28.95 -1.59
C THR A 270 -5.43 28.55 -0.17
N ASN A 271 -6.38 28.06 0.60
CA ASN A 271 -6.15 27.57 1.95
C ASN A 271 -6.72 26.14 2.12
N ILE A 272 -6.33 25.48 3.21
CA ILE A 272 -6.85 24.18 3.58
C ILE A 272 -8.06 24.35 4.48
N TYR A 273 -9.10 23.60 4.15
CA TYR A 273 -10.36 23.54 4.89
C TYR A 273 -10.66 22.09 5.26
N GLU A 274 -11.42 21.92 6.33
CA GLU A 274 -11.93 20.64 6.80
C GLU A 274 -13.46 20.67 6.75
N TYR A 275 -14.04 19.72 6.05
CA TYR A 275 -15.49 19.54 5.93
C TYR A 275 -15.94 18.37 6.79
N ASP A 276 -16.83 18.60 7.74
CA ASP A 276 -17.48 17.56 8.54
C ASP A 276 -18.69 17.02 7.78
N ILE A 277 -18.66 15.69 7.52
CA ILE A 277 -19.63 15.02 6.64
C ILE A 277 -21.03 15.00 7.27
N ALA A 278 -21.11 14.80 8.59
CA ALA A 278 -22.38 14.66 9.30
C ALA A 278 -23.07 16.00 9.50
N SER A 279 -22.36 17.01 10.01
CA SER A 279 -22.89 18.35 10.26
C SER A 279 -22.93 19.24 9.03
N LYS A 280 -22.24 18.84 7.94
CA LYS A 280 -22.04 19.62 6.70
C LYS A 280 -21.37 20.96 6.95
N SER A 281 -20.62 21.10 8.04
CA SER A 281 -19.89 22.31 8.39
C SER A 281 -18.51 22.36 7.73
N LEU A 282 -18.06 23.54 7.34
CA LEU A 282 -16.74 23.80 6.77
C LEU A 282 -15.94 24.67 7.72
N LYS A 283 -14.75 24.19 8.11
CA LYS A 283 -13.81 24.90 8.99
C LYS A 283 -12.53 25.22 8.21
N GLN A 284 -12.08 26.46 8.25
CA GLN A 284 -10.76 26.85 7.71
C GLN A 284 -9.66 26.41 8.68
N LEU A 285 -8.61 25.77 8.17
CA LEU A 285 -7.48 25.26 8.95
C LEU A 285 -6.21 26.10 8.78
N THR A 286 -5.95 26.62 7.56
CA THR A 286 -4.80 27.48 7.30
C THR A 286 -5.25 28.87 6.87
N PHE A 287 -4.42 29.88 7.14
CA PHE A 287 -4.76 31.28 6.95
C PHE A 287 -3.57 32.03 6.34
N GLY A 288 -3.83 33.03 5.55
CA GLY A 288 -2.81 33.89 4.92
C GLY A 288 -3.06 34.05 3.43
N ASN A 289 -2.13 34.73 2.76
CA ASN A 289 -2.20 35.02 1.33
C ASN A 289 -1.22 34.14 0.52
N HIS A 290 -0.99 32.91 1.00
CA HIS A 290 -0.14 31.93 0.34
C HIS A 290 -1.00 30.82 -0.27
N ILE A 291 -0.34 29.94 -1.02
CA ILE A 291 -0.95 28.77 -1.63
C ILE A 291 -0.69 27.56 -0.72
N ASP A 292 -1.70 27.17 0.07
CA ASP A 292 -1.69 25.99 0.92
C ASP A 292 -2.51 24.88 0.28
N THR A 293 -1.86 23.73 -0.05
CA THR A 293 -2.52 22.65 -0.81
C THR A 293 -2.12 21.26 -0.34
N SER A 294 -2.81 20.25 -0.88
CA SER A 294 -2.48 18.83 -0.75
C SER A 294 -2.39 18.38 0.71
N PRO A 295 -3.46 18.52 1.50
CA PRO A 295 -3.48 18.09 2.89
C PRO A 295 -3.33 16.58 3.03
N SER A 296 -2.65 16.12 4.09
CA SER A 296 -2.54 14.72 4.46
C SER A 296 -2.52 14.59 5.98
N TYR A 297 -3.51 13.91 6.55
CA TYR A 297 -3.58 13.70 8.00
C TYR A 297 -2.49 12.74 8.49
N SER A 298 -2.00 12.97 9.71
CA SER A 298 -1.30 11.93 10.48
C SER A 298 -2.27 10.80 10.83
N PRO A 299 -1.82 9.54 11.00
CA PRO A 299 -2.72 8.40 11.27
C PRO A 299 -3.45 8.53 12.61
N ASP A 300 -2.94 9.29 13.58
CA ASP A 300 -3.62 9.59 14.84
C ASP A 300 -4.58 10.79 14.76
N GLY A 301 -4.67 11.46 13.60
CA GLY A 301 -5.54 12.59 13.35
C GLY A 301 -5.18 13.88 14.09
N LYS A 302 -4.00 13.98 14.70
CA LYS A 302 -3.60 15.18 15.48
C LYS A 302 -2.88 16.22 14.62
N PHE A 303 -2.23 15.78 13.55
CA PHE A 303 -1.43 16.64 12.69
C PHE A 303 -1.89 16.51 11.23
N MET A 304 -1.48 17.49 10.45
CA MET A 304 -1.70 17.52 9.00
C MET A 304 -0.44 18.00 8.30
N ALA A 305 0.08 17.18 7.38
CA ALA A 305 1.10 17.62 6.44
C ALA A 305 0.43 18.30 5.24
N TYR A 306 1.03 19.35 4.72
CA TYR A 306 0.56 20.06 3.53
C TYR A 306 1.71 20.79 2.86
N ASN A 307 1.57 21.17 1.61
CA ASN A 307 2.55 22.05 0.96
C ASN A 307 2.08 23.51 0.95
N SER A 308 3.03 24.42 1.20
CA SER A 308 2.80 25.85 1.29
C SER A 308 3.94 26.63 0.64
N ASP A 309 3.64 27.74 -0.03
CA ASP A 309 4.62 28.68 -0.56
C ASP A 309 4.92 29.85 0.38
N SER A 310 4.41 29.82 1.61
CA SER A 310 4.58 30.87 2.63
C SER A 310 6.03 31.22 2.96
N SER A 311 6.97 30.31 2.65
CA SER A 311 8.42 30.51 2.83
C SER A 311 9.15 30.95 1.55
N GLY A 312 8.43 31.43 0.54
CA GLY A 312 8.96 31.93 -0.74
C GLY A 312 9.01 30.87 -1.86
N SER A 313 8.86 29.58 -1.53
CA SER A 313 8.71 28.48 -2.49
C SER A 313 7.92 27.35 -1.84
N GLN A 314 7.37 26.47 -2.66
CA GLN A 314 6.59 25.31 -2.17
C GLN A 314 7.44 24.41 -1.28
N GLN A 315 7.01 24.22 -0.03
CA GLN A 315 7.66 23.43 0.99
C GLN A 315 6.62 22.63 1.78
N ILE A 316 7.03 21.55 2.44
CA ILE A 316 6.15 20.78 3.31
C ILE A 316 6.12 21.41 4.69
N HIS A 317 4.91 21.61 5.18
CA HIS A 317 4.60 22.10 6.52
C HIS A 317 3.77 21.06 7.27
N ILE A 318 3.87 21.08 8.59
CA ILE A 318 2.98 20.34 9.49
C ILE A 318 2.16 21.36 10.30
N LEU A 319 0.85 21.15 10.31
CA LEU A 319 -0.13 21.84 11.17
C LEU A 319 -0.50 20.93 12.33
N ASP A 320 -0.36 21.42 13.55
CA ASP A 320 -1.00 20.84 14.75
C ASP A 320 -2.47 21.26 14.77
N LEU A 321 -3.36 20.31 14.60
CA LEU A 321 -4.80 20.56 14.45
C LEU A 321 -5.47 21.03 15.74
N GLN A 322 -4.87 20.78 16.91
CA GLN A 322 -5.36 21.25 18.19
C GLN A 322 -4.91 22.68 18.50
N SER A 323 -3.62 22.97 18.34
CA SER A 323 -3.06 24.28 18.70
C SER A 323 -3.05 25.28 17.55
N GLY A 324 -3.25 24.85 16.30
CA GLY A 324 -3.14 25.69 15.10
C GLY A 324 -1.68 26.08 14.74
N LYS A 325 -0.69 25.56 15.46
CA LYS A 325 0.72 25.85 15.19
C LYS A 325 1.18 25.18 13.90
N GLN A 326 1.93 25.93 13.09
CA GLN A 326 2.48 25.46 11.83
C GLN A 326 4.00 25.42 11.91
N LYS A 327 4.61 24.42 11.25
CA LYS A 327 6.06 24.26 11.17
C LYS A 327 6.46 23.75 9.80
N ARG A 328 7.37 24.44 9.12
CA ARG A 328 8.04 23.92 7.92
C ARG A 328 8.96 22.75 8.32
N ILE A 329 8.97 21.68 7.53
CA ILE A 329 9.80 20.48 7.75
C ILE A 329 10.73 20.16 6.57
N SER A 330 10.52 20.67 5.36
CA SER A 330 11.41 20.49 4.21
C SER A 330 12.37 21.67 4.05
N PHE A 331 13.68 21.40 3.98
CA PHE A 331 14.74 22.41 3.94
C PHE A 331 15.78 22.17 2.84
N GLY A 332 15.68 21.07 2.08
CA GLY A 332 16.56 20.77 0.96
C GLY A 332 16.40 21.75 -0.21
N ALA A 333 17.31 21.67 -1.18
CA ALA A 333 17.19 22.42 -2.42
C ALA A 333 15.94 22.00 -3.22
N GLY A 334 15.33 22.93 -3.94
CA GLY A 334 14.16 22.70 -4.77
C GLY A 334 12.81 22.94 -4.07
N ARG A 335 11.75 22.48 -4.71
CA ARG A 335 10.36 22.59 -4.25
C ARG A 335 9.88 21.23 -3.78
N TYR A 336 9.01 21.20 -2.78
CA TYR A 336 8.39 19.99 -2.24
C TYR A 336 6.88 20.11 -2.34
N ALA A 337 6.23 19.03 -2.78
CA ALA A 337 4.79 18.99 -3.01
C ALA A 337 4.18 17.62 -2.65
N THR A 338 2.86 17.53 -2.71
CA THR A 338 2.05 16.31 -2.55
C THR A 338 2.48 15.42 -1.37
N PRO A 339 2.56 15.97 -0.14
CA PRO A 339 2.92 15.15 1.01
C PRO A 339 1.88 14.06 1.26
N ALA A 340 2.36 12.87 1.62
CA ALA A 340 1.52 11.75 2.04
C ALA A 340 2.09 11.15 3.33
N TRP A 341 1.34 11.21 4.43
CA TRP A 341 1.74 10.63 5.70
C TRP A 341 1.61 9.11 5.66
N SER A 342 2.62 8.38 6.16
CA SER A 342 2.58 6.92 6.21
C SER A 342 1.56 6.41 7.24
N PRO A 343 0.92 5.24 7.01
CA PRO A 343 -0.05 4.65 7.94
C PRO A 343 0.50 4.38 9.34
N ASP A 344 1.80 4.10 9.49
CA ASP A 344 2.48 3.91 10.78
C ASP A 344 2.91 5.23 11.47
N GLY A 345 2.77 6.37 10.76
CA GLY A 345 3.13 7.68 11.26
C GLY A 345 4.62 8.02 11.25
N GLN A 346 5.49 7.12 10.78
CA GLN A 346 6.94 7.29 10.86
C GLN A 346 7.52 8.13 9.72
N PHE A 347 6.82 8.21 8.58
CA PHE A 347 7.32 8.88 7.38
C PHE A 347 6.29 9.81 6.76
N ILE A 348 6.79 10.77 6.00
CA ILE A 348 6.03 11.58 5.04
C ILE A 348 6.69 11.37 3.68
N ALA A 349 5.95 10.78 2.75
CA ALA A 349 6.34 10.71 1.35
C ALA A 349 6.07 12.06 0.68
N PHE A 350 6.83 12.39 -0.35
CA PHE A 350 6.70 13.67 -1.06
C PHE A 350 7.17 13.57 -2.50
N THR A 351 6.70 14.52 -3.30
CA THR A 351 7.31 14.86 -4.58
C THR A 351 8.29 16.01 -4.35
N LYS A 352 9.52 15.89 -4.85
CA LYS A 352 10.53 16.97 -4.87
C LYS A 352 10.87 17.33 -6.30
N ILE A 353 11.00 18.61 -6.56
CA ILE A 353 11.37 19.14 -7.88
C ILE A 353 12.64 19.97 -7.70
N ALA A 354 13.73 19.51 -8.30
CA ALA A 354 15.04 20.18 -8.26
C ALA A 354 15.78 19.91 -9.57
N ASP A 355 16.46 20.92 -10.10
CA ASP A 355 17.28 20.85 -11.31
C ASP A 355 16.54 20.18 -12.50
N ASP A 356 15.29 20.62 -12.73
CA ASP A 356 14.37 20.11 -13.78
C ASP A 356 14.07 18.61 -13.70
N THR A 357 14.32 18.01 -12.55
CA THR A 357 14.07 16.58 -12.26
C THR A 357 13.06 16.45 -11.14
N PHE A 358 12.15 15.49 -11.29
CA PHE A 358 11.20 15.12 -10.26
C PHE A 358 11.71 13.91 -9.49
N TYR A 359 11.46 13.91 -8.20
CA TYR A 359 11.86 12.83 -7.30
C TYR A 359 10.70 12.43 -6.40
N ILE A 360 10.56 11.14 -6.16
CA ILE A 360 9.76 10.60 -5.05
C ILE A 360 10.72 10.32 -3.89
N GLY A 361 10.40 10.87 -2.73
CA GLY A 361 11.22 10.71 -1.53
C GLY A 361 10.37 10.54 -0.28
N ILE A 362 11.04 10.23 0.82
CA ILE A 362 10.49 10.13 2.17
C ILE A 362 11.34 10.92 3.16
N MET A 363 10.73 11.41 4.23
CA MET A 363 11.40 11.99 5.40
C MET A 363 10.60 11.66 6.65
N ASN A 364 11.20 11.79 7.83
CA ASN A 364 10.43 11.68 9.07
C ASN A 364 9.60 12.97 9.33
N PRO A 365 8.62 12.95 10.24
CA PRO A 365 7.77 14.12 10.53
C PRO A 365 8.54 15.34 11.11
N GLU A 366 9.76 15.14 11.60
CA GLU A 366 10.65 16.24 12.04
C GLU A 366 11.39 16.90 10.86
N GLY A 367 11.27 16.35 9.63
CA GLY A 367 11.96 16.82 8.43
C GLY A 367 13.42 16.35 8.34
N ARG A 368 13.76 15.25 9.01
CA ARG A 368 15.08 14.63 8.97
C ARG A 368 15.04 13.32 8.18
N HIS A 369 16.24 12.79 7.90
CA HIS A 369 16.40 11.52 7.18
C HIS A 369 15.71 11.51 5.82
N GLU A 370 15.82 12.66 5.11
CA GLU A 370 15.36 12.74 3.72
C GLU A 370 16.06 11.66 2.89
N LYS A 371 15.27 10.86 2.19
CA LYS A 371 15.75 9.81 1.30
C LYS A 371 14.99 9.87 -0.01
N ILE A 372 15.71 9.95 -1.12
CA ILE A 372 15.16 9.81 -2.45
C ILE A 372 15.02 8.33 -2.80
N LEU A 373 13.85 7.95 -3.26
CA LEU A 373 13.52 6.57 -3.64
C LEU A 373 13.54 6.37 -5.15
N ALA A 374 13.11 7.37 -5.92
CA ALA A 374 13.08 7.35 -7.38
C ALA A 374 13.29 8.76 -7.94
N GLY A 375 13.77 8.86 -9.17
CA GLY A 375 13.94 10.12 -9.88
C GLY A 375 13.64 9.94 -11.37
N GLY A 376 13.03 10.96 -12.01
CA GLY A 376 12.64 10.91 -13.41
C GLY A 376 12.22 12.28 -13.96
N TRP A 377 11.74 12.30 -15.20
CA TRP A 377 11.36 13.54 -15.87
C TRP A 377 10.11 14.18 -15.26
N TYR A 378 9.08 13.39 -14.94
CA TYR A 378 7.87 13.84 -14.28
C TYR A 378 7.30 12.74 -13.42
N MET A 379 7.31 12.92 -12.12
CA MET A 379 6.80 11.96 -11.12
C MET A 379 6.00 12.69 -10.07
N GLU A 380 4.84 12.14 -9.68
CA GLU A 380 4.00 12.76 -8.64
C GLU A 380 3.10 11.76 -7.91
N ALA A 381 2.37 12.30 -6.93
CA ALA A 381 1.30 11.66 -6.19
C ALA A 381 1.71 10.34 -5.50
N PRO A 382 2.74 10.37 -4.62
CA PRO A 382 3.06 9.18 -3.84
C PRO A 382 1.90 8.81 -2.90
N SER A 383 1.57 7.53 -2.86
CA SER A 383 0.56 6.97 -1.97
C SER A 383 1.06 5.69 -1.32
N TRP A 384 0.84 5.55 -0.02
CA TRP A 384 1.34 4.45 0.78
C TRP A 384 0.47 3.19 0.67
N ALA A 385 1.12 2.03 0.61
CA ALA A 385 0.50 0.76 0.97
C ALA A 385 0.22 0.69 2.49
N PRO A 386 -0.77 -0.10 2.95
CA PRO A 386 -1.15 -0.17 4.36
C PRO A 386 0.00 -0.48 5.33
N GLY A 387 0.96 -1.30 4.93
CA GLY A 387 2.13 -1.67 5.74
C GLY A 387 3.24 -0.62 5.83
N SER A 388 3.08 0.58 5.26
CA SER A 388 4.09 1.65 5.24
C SER A 388 5.44 1.26 4.61
N ARG A 389 5.50 0.09 3.97
CA ARG A 389 6.71 -0.45 3.35
C ARG A 389 6.88 -0.03 1.89
N ARG A 390 5.77 0.19 1.18
CA ARG A 390 5.78 0.49 -0.24
C ARG A 390 4.99 1.74 -0.55
N LEU A 391 5.40 2.38 -1.64
CA LEU A 391 4.71 3.50 -2.26
C LEU A 391 4.26 3.10 -3.67
N VAL A 392 3.11 3.64 -4.08
CA VAL A 392 2.72 3.75 -5.48
C VAL A 392 2.80 5.22 -5.88
N TYR A 393 3.20 5.50 -7.10
CA TYR A 393 3.24 6.83 -7.71
C TYR A 393 3.10 6.69 -9.21
N TYR A 394 2.95 7.78 -9.94
CA TYR A 394 3.02 7.73 -11.39
C TYR A 394 4.25 8.45 -11.93
N GLU A 395 4.72 7.96 -13.06
CA GLU A 395 5.79 8.59 -13.84
C GLU A 395 5.34 8.74 -15.27
N THR A 396 5.55 9.95 -15.82
CA THR A 396 5.35 10.23 -17.24
C THR A 396 6.71 10.25 -17.93
N GLU A 397 6.85 9.49 -18.99
CA GLU A 397 8.05 9.47 -19.80
C GLU A 397 8.17 10.73 -20.66
N ARG A 398 9.41 11.13 -20.93
CA ARG A 398 9.68 12.21 -21.85
C ARG A 398 9.53 11.68 -23.28
N SER A 399 8.56 12.20 -24.04
CA SER A 399 8.44 11.95 -25.48
C SER A 399 9.32 12.93 -26.27
N GLU A 400 9.96 12.46 -27.34
CA GLU A 400 10.73 13.30 -28.24
C GLU A 400 9.83 14.23 -29.06
N ASP A 401 8.58 13.82 -29.32
CA ASP A 401 7.64 14.49 -30.24
C ASP A 401 6.54 15.31 -29.54
N ASP A 402 6.52 15.37 -28.20
CA ASP A 402 5.44 16.00 -27.38
C ASP A 402 3.99 15.57 -27.73
N GLU A 403 3.80 14.67 -28.69
CA GLU A 403 2.48 14.22 -29.15
C GLU A 403 1.92 13.06 -28.34
N GLU A 404 2.81 12.20 -27.77
CA GLU A 404 2.42 11.11 -26.90
C GLU A 404 3.05 11.26 -25.53
N ARG A 405 2.23 11.27 -24.49
CA ARG A 405 2.66 11.16 -23.10
C ARG A 405 2.32 9.77 -22.59
N ILE A 406 3.32 8.97 -22.33
CA ILE A 406 3.17 7.63 -21.74
C ILE A 406 3.36 7.79 -20.23
N SER A 407 2.34 7.37 -19.46
CA SER A 407 2.39 7.45 -18.00
C SER A 407 2.17 6.08 -17.39
N HIS A 408 3.08 5.69 -16.52
CA HIS A 408 3.10 4.40 -15.82
C HIS A 408 2.73 4.58 -14.36
N ILE A 409 2.04 3.61 -13.80
CA ILE A 409 1.89 3.47 -12.35
C ILE A 409 3.03 2.60 -11.87
N ARG A 410 3.86 3.12 -10.95
CA ARG A 410 5.04 2.45 -10.41
C ARG A 410 4.94 2.22 -8.93
N SER A 411 5.54 1.14 -8.46
CA SER A 411 5.66 0.85 -7.04
C SER A 411 7.13 0.73 -6.65
N VAL A 412 7.50 1.33 -5.50
CA VAL A 412 8.86 1.31 -4.94
C VAL A 412 8.84 0.98 -3.46
N ASP A 413 9.82 0.21 -2.98
CA ASP A 413 10.06 -0.04 -1.56
C ASP A 413 10.70 1.18 -0.88
N ILE A 414 10.48 1.38 0.43
CA ILE A 414 11.10 2.48 1.20
C ILE A 414 12.64 2.43 1.21
N THR A 415 13.22 1.30 0.80
CA THR A 415 14.68 1.20 0.58
C THR A 415 15.12 1.85 -0.74
N GLY A 416 14.20 2.23 -1.63
CA GLY A 416 14.47 2.70 -2.99
C GLY A 416 14.79 1.56 -3.96
N GLN A 417 14.62 0.32 -3.52
CA GLN A 417 14.82 -0.89 -4.34
C GLN A 417 13.49 -1.51 -4.76
N ASN A 418 13.54 -2.61 -5.50
CA ASN A 418 12.36 -3.36 -5.95
C ASN A 418 11.29 -2.48 -6.60
N LEU A 419 11.75 -1.56 -7.46
CA LEU A 419 10.90 -0.75 -8.31
C LEU A 419 10.32 -1.64 -9.41
N TYR A 420 9.02 -1.55 -9.64
CA TYR A 420 8.35 -2.23 -10.76
C TYR A 420 7.15 -1.44 -11.25
N ASP A 421 6.79 -1.65 -12.50
CA ASP A 421 5.58 -1.12 -13.10
C ASP A 421 4.38 -1.99 -12.73
N ILE A 422 3.25 -1.36 -12.39
CA ILE A 422 1.98 -2.07 -12.26
C ILE A 422 1.38 -2.13 -13.67
N GLU A 423 1.19 -3.34 -14.16
CA GLU A 423 0.72 -3.57 -15.52
C GLU A 423 -0.69 -2.99 -15.74
N LEU A 424 -0.81 -2.18 -16.77
CA LEU A 424 -2.09 -1.63 -17.25
C LEU A 424 -2.44 -2.28 -18.60
N PRO A 425 -3.71 -2.29 -18.99
CA PRO A 425 -4.10 -2.69 -20.35
C PRO A 425 -3.37 -1.87 -21.43
N ASP A 426 -3.09 -2.50 -22.55
CA ASP A 426 -2.39 -1.87 -23.68
C ASP A 426 -3.02 -0.54 -24.11
N GLY A 427 -2.18 0.47 -24.30
CA GLY A 427 -2.58 1.81 -24.71
C GLY A 427 -3.26 2.65 -23.62
N LEU A 428 -3.26 2.18 -22.36
CA LEU A 428 -3.79 2.90 -21.22
C LEU A 428 -2.65 3.55 -20.41
N ASN A 429 -2.77 4.85 -20.20
CA ASN A 429 -1.92 5.60 -19.28
C ASN A 429 -2.56 5.65 -17.89
N GLY A 430 -1.76 5.56 -16.85
CA GLY A 430 -2.21 5.66 -15.46
C GLY A 430 -1.56 6.83 -14.73
N THR A 431 -2.40 7.70 -14.12
CA THR A 431 -1.93 8.83 -13.32
C THR A 431 -2.65 8.90 -11.98
N GLU A 432 -2.10 9.65 -11.04
CA GLU A 432 -2.68 9.93 -9.71
C GLU A 432 -3.15 8.66 -8.96
N PRO A 433 -2.31 7.61 -8.82
CA PRO A 433 -2.71 6.41 -8.13
C PRO A 433 -2.87 6.65 -6.63
N THR A 434 -3.85 6.01 -6.03
CA THR A 434 -4.03 5.96 -4.58
C THR A 434 -4.21 4.52 -4.14
N TRP A 435 -3.36 4.07 -3.21
CA TRP A 435 -3.46 2.77 -2.60
C TRP A 435 -4.60 2.73 -1.59
N SER A 436 -5.37 1.65 -1.58
CA SER A 436 -6.46 1.47 -0.64
C SER A 436 -5.97 1.01 0.75
N PRO A 437 -6.76 1.19 1.81
CA PRO A 437 -6.66 0.34 2.99
C PRO A 437 -6.82 -1.15 2.64
N LYS A 438 -6.55 -2.08 3.58
CA LYS A 438 -6.89 -3.49 3.41
C LYS A 438 -8.40 -3.65 3.16
N ILE A 439 -8.75 -4.57 2.28
CA ILE A 439 -10.15 -4.89 1.98
C ILE A 439 -10.77 -5.59 3.22
N PRO A 440 -11.90 -5.09 3.76
CA PRO A 440 -12.55 -5.67 4.93
C PRO A 440 -12.98 -7.12 4.77
#